data_a787b0bca010467a620f66892855566f
#
_entry.id   a787b0bca010467a620f66892855566f
#
_cell.length_a   1.000
_cell.length_b   1.000
_cell.length_c   1.000
_cell.angle_alpha   90.00
_cell.angle_beta   90.00
_cell.angle_gamma   90.00
#
_symmetry.space_group_name_H-M   'P 1'
#
loop_
_entity.id
_entity.type
_entity.pdbx_description
1 polymer ?
#
loop_
_entity_poly.entity_id
_entity_poly.type
_entity_poly.pdbx_seq_one_letter_code
_entity_poly.pdbx_strand_id
1 'polypeptide(L)'
;MKNLTVKYMGLALKNPIVAASSGLTSSLKGIKALEDSGVGAVVIKSLFEEEIIMETQDSMNRMQATGFIYPETMEYFDFDEIEDPVANYIKLISDAKREVNIPVIASINCVTAHKWPDFAKRIQEAGADALELNIFALPSDFNRTAEENEKLYFDIIERVTSLVSIPVAVKISHYNASLASFLKRLSETPIKSIVLFNRFYNPDID
;
A
#
# COMPACT_ATOMS: atom_id res chain seq x y z
N MET A 1 18.69 -30.90 1.90
CA MET A 1 18.33 -29.59 1.32
C MET A 1 18.88 -28.49 2.19
N LYS A 2 19.39 -27.39 1.61
CA LYS A 2 19.78 -26.23 2.40
C LYS A 2 18.53 -25.57 2.98
N ASN A 3 18.59 -25.20 4.27
CA ASN A 3 17.54 -24.43 4.90
C ASN A 3 17.58 -22.98 4.37
N LEU A 4 16.52 -22.53 3.70
CA LEU A 4 16.39 -21.18 3.14
C LEU A 4 15.50 -20.25 4.00
N THR A 5 15.08 -20.71 5.18
CA THR A 5 14.24 -19.93 6.09
C THR A 5 14.94 -18.64 6.51
N VAL A 6 14.25 -17.53 6.44
CA VAL A 6 14.73 -16.20 6.82
C VAL A 6 13.69 -15.47 7.68
N LYS A 7 14.14 -14.46 8.42
CA LYS A 7 13.24 -13.51 9.08
C LYS A 7 13.18 -12.21 8.29
N TYR A 8 11.97 -11.75 7.99
CA TYR A 8 11.71 -10.46 7.37
C TYR A 8 10.58 -9.74 8.12
N MET A 9 10.79 -8.51 8.54
CA MET A 9 9.85 -7.73 9.37
C MET A 9 9.39 -8.46 10.65
N GLY A 10 10.17 -9.39 11.17
CA GLY A 10 9.79 -10.27 12.30
C GLY A 10 9.01 -11.52 11.89
N LEU A 11 8.57 -11.62 10.64
CA LEU A 11 7.87 -12.78 10.08
C LEU A 11 8.86 -13.87 9.68
N ALA A 12 8.50 -15.13 9.92
CA ALA A 12 9.29 -16.28 9.44
C ALA A 12 8.87 -16.64 8.01
N LEU A 13 9.79 -16.51 7.07
CA LEU A 13 9.56 -16.87 5.66
C LEU A 13 10.27 -18.19 5.35
N LYS A 14 9.61 -19.06 4.58
CA LYS A 14 10.19 -20.34 4.12
C LYS A 14 11.43 -20.18 3.21
N ASN A 15 11.55 -19.01 2.57
CA ASN A 15 12.70 -18.59 1.77
C ASN A 15 12.69 -17.05 1.60
N PRO A 16 13.78 -16.43 1.10
CA PRO A 16 13.91 -14.97 0.98
C PRO A 16 13.15 -14.35 -0.20
N ILE A 17 12.41 -15.12 -0.98
CA ILE A 17 11.71 -14.62 -2.17
C ILE A 17 10.35 -14.06 -1.76
N VAL A 18 10.17 -12.76 -1.97
CA VAL A 18 8.92 -12.05 -1.72
C VAL A 18 8.37 -11.55 -3.05
N ALA A 19 7.13 -11.92 -3.38
CA ALA A 19 6.45 -11.36 -4.55
C ALA A 19 6.06 -9.91 -4.25
N ALA A 20 6.67 -8.97 -4.95
CA ALA A 20 6.44 -7.53 -4.74
C ALA A 20 5.07 -7.09 -5.26
N SER A 21 4.59 -5.96 -4.74
CA SER A 21 3.38 -5.29 -5.18
C SER A 21 3.37 -5.10 -6.70
N SER A 22 2.41 -5.73 -7.37
CA SER A 22 2.30 -5.73 -8.84
C SER A 22 0.92 -6.21 -9.29
N GLY A 23 0.66 -6.22 -10.61
CA GLY A 23 -0.56 -6.82 -11.17
C GLY A 23 -0.73 -8.30 -10.85
N LEU A 24 0.37 -9.05 -10.61
CA LEU A 24 0.30 -10.47 -10.22
C LEU A 24 -0.26 -10.66 -8.80
N THR A 25 -0.17 -9.66 -7.95
CA THR A 25 -0.66 -9.70 -6.56
C THR A 25 -1.96 -8.93 -6.37
N SER A 26 -2.68 -8.57 -7.46
CA SER A 26 -3.92 -7.80 -7.42
C SER A 26 -5.18 -8.65 -7.24
N SER A 27 -5.06 -9.97 -7.24
CA SER A 27 -6.20 -10.88 -7.11
C SER A 27 -5.86 -12.12 -6.31
N LEU A 28 -6.86 -12.71 -5.67
CA LEU A 28 -6.71 -13.96 -4.91
C LEU A 28 -6.13 -15.08 -5.77
N LYS A 29 -6.57 -15.20 -7.02
CA LYS A 29 -6.05 -16.18 -7.98
C LYS A 29 -4.54 -16.00 -8.22
N GLY A 30 -4.10 -14.77 -8.41
CA GLY A 30 -2.68 -14.46 -8.59
C GLY A 30 -1.85 -14.78 -7.34
N ILE A 31 -2.37 -14.42 -6.17
CA ILE A 31 -1.71 -14.70 -4.88
C ILE A 31 -1.54 -16.20 -4.65
N LYS A 32 -2.57 -17.02 -4.93
CA LYS A 32 -2.49 -18.50 -4.84
C LYS A 32 -1.47 -19.08 -5.82
N ALA A 33 -1.45 -18.60 -7.06
CA ALA A 33 -0.47 -19.05 -8.05
C ALA A 33 0.98 -18.72 -7.64
N LEU A 34 1.20 -17.59 -6.96
CA LEU A 34 2.49 -17.23 -6.41
C LEU A 34 2.90 -18.12 -5.23
N GLU A 35 1.97 -18.47 -4.34
CA GLU A 35 2.23 -19.45 -3.27
C GLU A 35 2.61 -20.82 -3.85
N ASP A 36 1.86 -21.29 -4.85
CA ASP A 36 2.14 -22.55 -5.56
C ASP A 36 3.49 -22.54 -6.26
N SER A 37 3.92 -21.36 -6.74
CA SER A 37 5.25 -21.15 -7.32
C SER A 37 6.37 -21.13 -6.28
N GLY A 38 6.03 -21.15 -4.99
CA GLY A 38 6.97 -21.33 -3.90
C GLY A 38 7.52 -20.05 -3.27
N VAL A 39 6.95 -18.87 -3.52
CA VAL A 39 7.38 -17.62 -2.85
C VAL A 39 7.25 -17.70 -1.33
N GLY A 40 8.11 -16.99 -0.61
CA GLY A 40 8.10 -16.96 0.87
C GLY A 40 7.06 -16.02 1.46
N ALA A 41 6.66 -14.98 0.74
CA ALA A 41 5.61 -14.03 1.11
C ALA A 41 5.09 -13.29 -0.13
N VAL A 42 3.95 -12.62 0.00
CA VAL A 42 3.40 -11.74 -1.04
C VAL A 42 3.14 -10.34 -0.47
N VAL A 43 3.41 -9.32 -1.30
CA VAL A 43 2.96 -7.95 -1.06
C VAL A 43 1.82 -7.68 -2.03
N ILE A 44 0.62 -7.43 -1.51
CA ILE A 44 -0.56 -7.15 -2.33
C ILE A 44 -0.34 -5.87 -3.15
N LYS A 45 -0.91 -5.80 -4.37
CA LYS A 45 -0.86 -4.58 -5.19
C LYS A 45 -1.24 -3.38 -4.34
N SER A 46 -0.41 -2.33 -4.36
CA SER A 46 -0.67 -1.13 -3.55
C SER A 46 -2.04 -0.53 -3.86
N LEU A 47 -2.75 -0.17 -2.81
CA LEU A 47 -3.91 0.69 -2.90
C LEU A 47 -3.42 2.13 -3.03
N PHE A 48 -3.82 2.83 -4.08
CA PHE A 48 -3.44 4.21 -4.34
C PHE A 48 -4.58 5.15 -3.93
N GLU A 49 -4.24 6.21 -3.19
CA GLU A 49 -5.22 7.22 -2.79
C GLU A 49 -5.86 7.91 -4.01
N GLU A 50 -5.08 8.11 -5.07
CA GLU A 50 -5.56 8.69 -6.33
C GLU A 50 -6.60 7.79 -7.00
N GLU A 51 -6.41 6.46 -6.97
CA GLU A 51 -7.40 5.50 -7.51
C GLU A 51 -8.74 5.66 -6.76
N ILE A 52 -8.69 5.79 -5.42
CA ILE A 52 -9.89 5.99 -4.59
C ILE A 52 -10.59 7.31 -4.92
N ILE A 53 -9.83 8.39 -5.08
CA ILE A 53 -10.36 9.71 -5.39
C ILE A 53 -10.99 9.71 -6.79
N MET A 54 -10.32 9.14 -7.78
CA MET A 54 -10.82 9.06 -9.15
C MET A 54 -12.11 8.25 -9.22
N GLU A 55 -12.16 7.06 -8.63
CA GLU A 55 -13.37 6.23 -8.66
C GLU A 55 -14.54 6.88 -7.91
N THR A 56 -14.26 7.57 -6.79
CA THR A 56 -15.29 8.36 -6.08
C THR A 56 -15.80 9.49 -6.98
N GLN A 57 -14.91 10.17 -7.71
CA GLN A 57 -15.26 11.29 -8.58
C GLN A 57 -16.01 10.81 -9.83
N ASP A 58 -15.59 9.69 -10.39
CA ASP A 58 -16.28 9.06 -11.53
C ASP A 58 -17.67 8.54 -11.14
N SER A 59 -17.82 8.00 -9.94
CA SER A 59 -19.12 7.60 -9.40
C SER A 59 -20.04 8.80 -9.21
N MET A 60 -19.53 9.91 -8.67
CA MET A 60 -20.28 11.17 -8.57
C MET A 60 -20.65 11.75 -9.93
N ASN A 61 -19.73 11.71 -10.90
CA ASN A 61 -19.97 12.18 -12.25
C ASN A 61 -21.03 11.34 -12.98
N ARG A 62 -21.01 10.01 -12.81
CA ARG A 62 -22.04 9.11 -13.34
C ARG A 62 -23.41 9.42 -12.73
N MET A 63 -23.48 9.65 -11.41
CA MET A 63 -24.71 10.08 -10.73
C MET A 63 -25.24 11.42 -11.29
N GLN A 64 -24.35 12.38 -11.57
CA GLN A 64 -24.74 13.66 -12.16
C GLN A 64 -25.13 13.54 -13.64
N ALA A 65 -24.48 12.66 -14.41
CA ALA A 65 -24.76 12.45 -15.83
C ALA A 65 -26.09 11.72 -16.09
N THR A 66 -26.58 10.92 -15.15
CA THR A 66 -27.91 10.29 -15.24
C THR A 66 -29.07 11.26 -15.03
N GLY A 67 -28.79 12.56 -14.89
CA GLY A 67 -29.70 13.70 -14.97
C GLY A 67 -30.99 13.58 -14.18
N PHE A 68 -31.17 14.46 -13.22
CA PHE A 68 -32.38 14.60 -12.41
C PHE A 68 -32.75 13.38 -11.56
N ILE A 69 -32.06 13.25 -10.45
CA ILE A 69 -32.55 12.39 -9.37
C ILE A 69 -33.76 13.08 -8.77
N TYR A 70 -34.97 12.68 -9.20
CA TYR A 70 -36.16 12.96 -8.40
C TYR A 70 -36.02 12.19 -7.08
N PRO A 71 -36.39 12.77 -5.93
CA PRO A 71 -36.31 12.08 -4.62
C PRO A 71 -37.01 10.71 -4.62
N GLU A 72 -38.02 10.53 -5.47
CA GLU A 72 -38.80 9.31 -5.64
C GLU A 72 -38.05 8.19 -6.39
N THR A 73 -36.96 8.51 -7.09
CA THR A 73 -36.14 7.50 -7.79
C THR A 73 -34.97 7.02 -6.92
N MET A 74 -34.69 7.66 -5.77
CA MET A 74 -33.66 7.23 -4.84
C MET A 74 -33.92 5.84 -4.24
N GLU A 75 -35.18 5.41 -4.13
CA GLU A 75 -35.53 4.06 -3.62
C GLU A 75 -35.25 2.94 -4.63
N TYR A 76 -35.02 3.27 -5.91
CA TYR A 76 -34.76 2.29 -6.98
C TYR A 76 -33.30 2.19 -7.39
N PHE A 77 -32.43 3.05 -6.83
CA PHE A 77 -30.99 2.92 -7.07
C PHE A 77 -30.40 1.94 -6.06
N ASP A 78 -29.94 0.85 -6.60
CA ASP A 78 -29.13 -0.13 -5.86
C ASP A 78 -27.78 0.52 -5.58
N PHE A 79 -27.60 1.10 -4.38
CA PHE A 79 -26.35 1.69 -3.93
C PHE A 79 -25.22 0.65 -3.80
N ASP A 80 -25.53 -0.64 -3.96
CA ASP A 80 -24.59 -1.75 -3.93
C ASP A 80 -23.66 -1.81 -5.17
N GLU A 81 -23.90 -1.02 -6.23
CA GLU A 81 -23.05 -0.97 -7.42
C GLU A 81 -21.89 0.05 -7.32
N ILE A 82 -21.78 0.82 -6.24
CA ILE A 82 -20.62 1.69 -6.05
C ILE A 82 -19.48 0.79 -5.53
N GLU A 83 -18.60 0.36 -6.44
CA GLU A 83 -17.37 -0.33 -6.03
C GLU A 83 -16.57 0.58 -5.08
N ASP A 84 -16.49 0.20 -3.80
CA ASP A 84 -15.59 0.83 -2.84
C ASP A 84 -14.20 0.15 -2.94
N PRO A 85 -13.20 0.81 -3.55
CA PRO A 85 -11.87 0.24 -3.74
C PRO A 85 -11.23 -0.19 -2.43
N VAL A 86 -11.55 0.54 -1.36
CA VAL A 86 -11.06 0.23 -0.01
C VAL A 86 -11.72 -1.05 0.51
N ALA A 87 -13.03 -1.21 0.35
CA ALA A 87 -13.74 -2.42 0.74
C ALA A 87 -13.25 -3.64 -0.05
N ASN A 88 -13.04 -3.49 -1.36
CA ASN A 88 -12.49 -4.54 -2.21
C ASN A 88 -11.06 -4.92 -1.80
N TYR A 89 -10.23 -3.95 -1.45
CA TYR A 89 -8.87 -4.20 -0.96
C TYR A 89 -8.85 -4.93 0.38
N ILE A 90 -9.67 -4.50 1.32
CA ILE A 90 -9.84 -5.13 2.64
C ILE A 90 -10.36 -6.57 2.48
N LYS A 91 -11.32 -6.77 1.59
CA LYS A 91 -11.82 -8.12 1.25
C LYS A 91 -10.72 -9.00 0.67
N LEU A 92 -9.92 -8.49 -0.27
CA LEU A 92 -8.79 -9.23 -0.85
C LEU A 92 -7.79 -9.68 0.21
N ILE A 93 -7.46 -8.82 1.19
CA ILE A 93 -6.59 -9.18 2.32
C ILE A 93 -7.21 -10.34 3.11
N SER A 94 -8.47 -10.21 3.52
CA SER A 94 -9.16 -11.22 4.31
C SER A 94 -9.29 -12.56 3.57
N ASP A 95 -9.60 -12.51 2.28
CA ASP A 95 -9.70 -13.70 1.44
C ASP A 95 -8.32 -14.38 1.26
N ALA A 96 -7.27 -13.59 1.00
CA ALA A 96 -5.90 -14.10 0.90
C ALA A 96 -5.49 -14.78 2.22
N LYS A 97 -5.73 -14.14 3.36
CA LYS A 97 -5.38 -14.70 4.68
C LYS A 97 -6.09 -16.03 5.00
N ARG A 98 -7.27 -16.28 4.43
CA ARG A 98 -7.97 -17.57 4.59
C ARG A 98 -7.45 -18.65 3.65
N GLU A 99 -6.95 -18.26 2.49
CA GLU A 99 -6.70 -19.17 1.37
C GLU A 99 -5.22 -19.52 1.17
N VAL A 100 -4.28 -18.71 1.73
CA VAL A 100 -2.83 -18.98 1.61
C VAL A 100 -2.16 -19.11 2.97
N ASN A 101 -1.06 -19.88 3.01
CA ASN A 101 -0.29 -20.12 4.24
C ASN A 101 0.97 -19.26 4.34
N ILE A 102 1.27 -18.47 3.31
CA ILE A 102 2.41 -17.56 3.30
C ILE A 102 2.00 -16.21 3.88
N PRO A 103 2.93 -15.44 4.47
CA PRO A 103 2.65 -14.10 4.92
C PRO A 103 2.08 -13.20 3.82
N VAL A 104 1.01 -12.47 4.17
CA VAL A 104 0.34 -11.50 3.31
C VAL A 104 0.63 -10.10 3.83
N ILE A 105 1.40 -9.34 3.06
CA ILE A 105 1.81 -7.98 3.36
C ILE A 105 0.92 -7.04 2.55
N ALA A 106 0.17 -6.18 3.21
CA ALA A 106 -0.60 -5.14 2.52
C ALA A 106 0.33 -4.00 2.10
N SER A 107 -0.01 -3.29 1.02
CA SER A 107 0.74 -2.13 0.56
C SER A 107 -0.20 -0.97 0.26
N ILE A 108 0.13 0.22 0.73
CA ILE A 108 -0.65 1.44 0.51
C ILE A 108 0.25 2.58 0.04
N ASN A 109 -0.28 3.36 -0.89
CA ASN A 109 0.32 4.61 -1.35
C ASN A 109 -0.70 5.73 -1.17
N CYS A 110 -0.48 6.57 -0.17
CA CYS A 110 -1.33 7.74 0.09
C CYS A 110 -0.50 9.02 -0.09
N VAL A 111 -1.09 10.00 -0.74
CA VAL A 111 -0.46 11.30 -1.01
C VAL A 111 -0.72 12.27 0.14
N THR A 112 -1.84 12.12 0.84
CA THR A 112 -2.22 13.02 1.94
C THR A 112 -2.00 12.39 3.31
N ALA A 113 -1.32 13.10 4.19
CA ALA A 113 -0.96 12.61 5.52
C ALA A 113 -2.18 12.31 6.45
N HIS A 114 -3.40 12.64 6.04
CA HIS A 114 -4.58 12.55 6.91
C HIS A 114 -5.31 11.21 6.84
N LYS A 115 -5.24 10.47 5.72
CA LYS A 115 -6.00 9.22 5.51
C LYS A 115 -5.25 7.95 5.90
N TRP A 116 -3.93 8.01 6.00
CA TRP A 116 -3.07 6.86 6.32
C TRP A 116 -3.46 6.09 7.59
N PRO A 117 -3.82 6.77 8.69
CA PRO A 117 -4.12 6.09 9.94
C PRO A 117 -5.32 5.15 9.83
N ASP A 118 -6.42 5.60 9.20
CA ASP A 118 -7.64 4.81 9.10
C ASP A 118 -7.45 3.60 8.19
N PHE A 119 -6.74 3.76 7.08
CA PHE A 119 -6.43 2.64 6.20
C PHE A 119 -5.55 1.59 6.88
N ALA A 120 -4.50 2.03 7.57
CA ALA A 120 -3.59 1.13 8.26
C ALA A 120 -4.31 0.28 9.32
N LYS A 121 -5.24 0.89 10.07
CA LYS A 121 -6.04 0.18 11.05
C LYS A 121 -6.98 -0.84 10.41
N ARG A 122 -7.71 -0.48 9.37
CA ARG A 122 -8.60 -1.39 8.63
C ARG A 122 -7.83 -2.57 8.01
N ILE A 123 -6.63 -2.33 7.49
CA ILE A 123 -5.73 -3.35 6.96
C ILE A 123 -5.32 -4.34 8.06
N GLN A 124 -4.95 -3.85 9.24
CA GLN A 124 -4.62 -4.71 10.37
C GLN A 124 -5.83 -5.53 10.81
N GLU A 125 -7.02 -4.92 10.89
CA GLU A 125 -8.27 -5.60 11.24
C GLU A 125 -8.66 -6.69 10.22
N ALA A 126 -8.31 -6.50 8.95
CA ALA A 126 -8.49 -7.51 7.90
C ALA A 126 -7.53 -8.72 8.02
N GLY A 127 -6.55 -8.65 8.91
CA GLY A 127 -5.63 -9.73 9.23
C GLY A 127 -4.33 -9.75 8.44
N ALA A 128 -3.93 -8.63 7.82
CA ALA A 128 -2.61 -8.53 7.18
C ALA A 128 -1.48 -8.83 8.18
N ASP A 129 -0.46 -9.58 7.76
CA ASP A 129 0.69 -9.91 8.62
C ASP A 129 1.66 -8.74 8.79
N ALA A 130 1.69 -7.83 7.83
CA ALA A 130 2.51 -6.61 7.86
C ALA A 130 1.95 -5.57 6.89
N LEU A 131 2.47 -4.35 6.99
CA LEU A 131 2.12 -3.22 6.14
C LEU A 131 3.35 -2.63 5.47
N GLU A 132 3.33 -2.48 4.15
CA GLU A 132 4.30 -1.72 3.36
C GLU A 132 3.74 -0.33 3.05
N LEU A 133 4.39 0.71 3.55
CA LEU A 133 4.11 2.10 3.19
C LEU A 133 4.91 2.46 1.95
N ASN A 134 4.24 2.59 0.83
CA ASN A 134 4.84 3.04 -0.42
C ASN A 134 4.79 4.57 -0.46
N ILE A 135 5.83 5.22 0.05
CA ILE A 135 5.93 6.67 0.09
C ILE A 135 6.74 7.12 -1.12
N PHE A 136 6.09 7.85 -2.02
CA PHE A 136 6.74 8.39 -3.21
C PHE A 136 6.54 9.90 -3.26
N ALA A 137 7.57 10.64 -2.83
CA ALA A 137 7.64 12.09 -3.00
C ALA A 137 8.65 12.38 -4.12
N LEU A 138 8.15 12.86 -5.27
CA LEU A 138 9.02 13.31 -6.34
C LEU A 138 9.58 14.69 -5.95
N PRO A 139 10.91 14.87 -5.92
CA PRO A 139 11.53 16.16 -5.57
C PRO A 139 11.50 17.14 -6.75
N SER A 140 10.31 17.43 -7.27
CA SER A 140 10.08 18.31 -8.43
C SER A 140 9.48 19.66 -8.06
N ASP A 141 9.13 19.88 -6.79
CA ASP A 141 8.60 21.16 -6.31
C ASP A 141 9.75 22.09 -5.92
N PHE A 142 9.90 23.17 -6.66
CA PHE A 142 10.93 24.19 -6.43
C PHE A 142 10.80 24.93 -5.09
N ASN A 143 9.64 24.88 -4.45
CA ASN A 143 9.38 25.54 -3.18
C ASN A 143 9.63 24.63 -1.97
N ARG A 144 9.99 23.36 -2.19
CA ARG A 144 10.24 22.40 -1.12
C ARG A 144 11.73 22.11 -0.99
N THR A 145 12.21 22.19 0.24
CA THR A 145 13.57 21.78 0.58
C THR A 145 13.72 20.26 0.65
N ALA A 146 14.96 19.76 0.66
CA ALA A 146 15.22 18.34 0.86
C ALA A 146 14.71 17.86 2.22
N GLU A 147 14.88 18.66 3.26
CA GLU A 147 14.43 18.39 4.62
C GLU A 147 12.90 18.28 4.70
N GLU A 148 12.17 19.14 4.01
CA GLU A 148 10.71 19.09 3.95
C GLU A 148 10.21 17.84 3.23
N ASN A 149 10.88 17.43 2.16
CA ASN A 149 10.57 16.17 1.47
C ASN A 149 10.84 14.95 2.36
N GLU A 150 11.96 14.93 3.07
CA GLU A 150 12.29 13.85 4.00
C GLU A 150 11.37 13.84 5.22
N LYS A 151 11.00 15.01 5.74
CA LYS A 151 10.08 15.16 6.89
C LYS A 151 8.75 14.44 6.65
N LEU A 152 8.24 14.46 5.41
CA LEU A 152 7.01 13.75 5.05
C LEU A 152 7.08 12.27 5.41
N TYR A 153 8.21 11.61 5.16
CA TYR A 153 8.39 10.20 5.49
C TYR A 153 8.31 9.95 6.99
N PHE A 154 9.00 10.79 7.79
CA PHE A 154 9.00 10.64 9.25
C PHE A 154 7.63 10.90 9.86
N ASP A 155 6.93 11.93 9.39
CA ASP A 155 5.58 12.27 9.86
C ASP A 155 4.57 11.12 9.58
N ILE A 156 4.66 10.49 8.40
CA ILE A 156 3.81 9.35 8.03
C ILE A 156 4.17 8.13 8.89
N ILE A 157 5.46 7.81 9.03
CA ILE A 157 5.94 6.67 9.82
C ILE A 157 5.45 6.78 11.26
N GLU A 158 5.67 7.93 11.90
CA GLU A 158 5.27 8.17 13.30
C GLU A 158 3.77 7.95 13.48
N ARG A 159 2.95 8.53 12.61
CA ARG A 159 1.49 8.41 12.68
C ARG A 159 1.03 6.96 12.51
N VAL A 160 1.53 6.27 11.49
CA VAL A 160 1.09 4.90 11.22
C VAL A 160 1.56 3.95 12.30
N THR A 161 2.84 3.99 12.68
CA THR A 161 3.40 3.07 13.68
C THR A 161 2.84 3.29 15.10
N SER A 162 2.26 4.46 15.38
CA SER A 162 1.55 4.69 16.65
C SER A 162 0.16 4.05 16.70
N LEU A 163 -0.42 3.65 15.56
CA LEU A 163 -1.82 3.19 15.46
C LEU A 163 -1.95 1.71 15.17
N VAL A 164 -0.92 1.09 14.58
CA VAL A 164 -0.93 -0.34 14.25
C VAL A 164 0.10 -1.11 15.06
N SER A 165 -0.21 -2.36 15.36
CA SER A 165 0.71 -3.28 16.05
C SER A 165 1.43 -4.24 15.10
N ILE A 166 0.94 -4.38 13.85
CA ILE A 166 1.61 -5.17 12.82
C ILE A 166 2.91 -4.50 12.37
N PRO A 167 3.91 -5.28 11.94
CA PRO A 167 5.17 -4.73 11.43
C PRO A 167 4.95 -3.80 10.24
N VAL A 168 5.68 -2.69 10.21
CA VAL A 168 5.63 -1.70 9.12
C VAL A 168 6.95 -1.66 8.37
N ALA A 169 6.91 -1.75 7.05
CA ALA A 169 8.01 -1.44 6.15
C ALA A 169 7.77 -0.12 5.44
N VAL A 170 8.83 0.55 5.03
CA VAL A 170 8.76 1.74 4.17
C VAL A 170 9.48 1.46 2.87
N LYS A 171 8.78 1.64 1.76
CA LYS A 171 9.33 1.56 0.42
C LYS A 171 9.57 2.96 -0.11
N ILE A 172 10.79 3.21 -0.54
CA ILE A 172 11.26 4.53 -0.95
C ILE A 172 11.72 4.55 -2.40
N SER A 173 11.79 5.74 -2.97
CA SER A 173 12.49 5.99 -4.22
C SER A 173 13.99 6.21 -3.97
N HIS A 174 14.79 6.18 -5.04
CA HIS A 174 16.22 6.51 -4.98
C HIS A 174 16.48 8.03 -5.06
N TYR A 175 15.46 8.84 -5.28
CA TYR A 175 15.58 10.31 -5.42
C TYR A 175 15.70 10.99 -4.06
N ASN A 176 16.88 10.89 -3.45
CA ASN A 176 17.20 11.59 -2.21
C ASN A 176 18.56 12.26 -2.33
N ALA A 177 18.67 13.49 -1.86
CA ALA A 177 19.91 14.26 -1.93
C ALA A 177 21.07 13.59 -1.19
N SER A 178 20.79 12.88 -0.10
CA SER A 178 21.75 12.12 0.70
C SER A 178 21.16 10.78 1.15
N LEU A 179 21.04 9.84 0.22
CA LEU A 179 20.37 8.56 0.45
C LEU A 179 20.90 7.79 1.66
N ALA A 180 22.21 7.70 1.83
CA ALA A 180 22.81 6.96 2.95
C ALA A 180 22.44 7.57 4.31
N SER A 181 22.47 8.88 4.44
CA SER A 181 22.05 9.59 5.65
C SER A 181 20.57 9.41 5.93
N PHE A 182 19.75 9.50 4.88
CA PHE A 182 18.31 9.29 4.97
C PHE A 182 17.97 7.86 5.42
N LEU A 183 18.59 6.83 4.83
CA LEU A 183 18.42 5.44 5.23
C LEU A 183 18.83 5.19 6.68
N LYS A 184 19.93 5.80 7.14
CA LYS A 184 20.35 5.69 8.54
C LYS A 184 19.27 6.26 9.47
N ARG A 185 18.75 7.45 9.20
CA ARG A 185 17.68 8.06 10.00
C ARG A 185 16.39 7.26 9.96
N LEU A 186 16.01 6.70 8.80
CA LEU A 186 14.87 5.80 8.71
C LEU A 186 15.04 4.55 9.58
N SER A 187 16.24 3.99 9.62
CA SER A 187 16.52 2.80 10.44
C SER A 187 16.43 3.05 11.96
N GLU A 188 16.45 4.30 12.39
CA GLU A 188 16.28 4.72 13.80
C GLU A 188 14.78 4.89 14.18
N THR A 189 13.86 4.77 13.22
CA THR A 189 12.41 4.83 13.45
C THR A 189 11.83 3.46 13.84
N PRO A 190 10.57 3.37 14.30
CA PRO A 190 9.95 2.10 14.70
C PRO A 190 9.70 1.09 13.55
N ILE A 191 9.97 1.45 12.29
CA ILE A 191 9.79 0.54 11.14
C ILE A 191 10.66 -0.72 11.29
N LYS A 192 10.22 -1.79 10.62
CA LYS A 192 10.91 -3.09 10.67
C LYS A 192 11.71 -3.41 9.43
N SER A 193 11.49 -2.67 8.34
CA SER A 193 12.22 -2.86 7.08
C SER A 193 12.15 -1.61 6.20
N ILE A 194 13.15 -1.49 5.32
CA ILE A 194 13.18 -0.51 4.23
C ILE A 194 13.24 -1.29 2.93
N VAL A 195 12.34 -0.98 1.99
CA VAL A 195 12.30 -1.60 0.66
C VAL A 195 12.98 -0.69 -0.34
N LEU A 196 14.03 -1.20 -0.97
CA LEU A 196 14.86 -0.51 -1.94
C LEU A 196 14.71 -1.18 -3.31
N PHE A 197 14.03 -0.61 -4.28
CA PHE A 197 13.42 0.71 -4.36
C PHE A 197 12.05 0.60 -5.03
N ASN A 198 11.31 1.72 -5.11
CA ASN A 198 10.25 1.88 -6.09
C ASN A 198 10.83 1.70 -7.50
N ARG A 199 9.94 1.55 -8.52
CA ARG A 199 10.40 1.49 -9.92
C ARG A 199 11.31 2.67 -10.22
N PHE A 200 12.38 2.39 -10.93
CA PHE A 200 13.21 3.44 -11.51
C PHE A 200 12.39 4.17 -12.56
N TYR A 201 12.27 5.46 -12.39
CA TYR A 201 11.62 6.37 -13.31
C TYR A 201 12.62 7.45 -13.68
N ASN A 202 12.95 7.56 -14.94
CA ASN A 202 13.70 8.71 -15.45
C ASN A 202 12.67 9.68 -16.03
N PRO A 203 12.53 10.90 -15.49
CA PRO A 203 11.75 11.93 -16.15
C PRO A 203 12.38 12.19 -17.52
N ASP A 204 11.62 12.05 -18.58
CA ASP A 204 11.98 12.42 -19.93
C ASP A 204 11.24 13.69 -20.32
N ILE A 205 11.84 14.48 -21.19
CA ILE A 205 11.24 15.70 -21.72
C ILE A 205 10.86 15.38 -23.15
N ASP A 206 9.57 15.41 -23.43
CA ASP A 206 9.00 15.30 -24.78
C ASP A 206 9.19 16.58 -25.56
#